data_24e44a01ba23276a6ed45614cb0d1c30
#
_entry.id   24e44a01ba23276a6ed45614cb0d1c30
#
_cell.length_a   1.000
_cell.length_b   1.000
_cell.length_c   1.000
_cell.angle_alpha   90.00
_cell.angle_beta   90.00
_cell.angle_gamma   90.00
#
_symmetry.space_group_name_H-M   'P 1'
#
loop_
_entity.id
_entity.type
_entity.pdbx_description
1 polymer ?
#
loop_
_entity_poly.entity_id
_entity_poly.type
_entity_poly.pdbx_seq_one_letter_code
_entity_poly.pdbx_strand_id
1 'polypeptide(L)'
;MATLNQNNVDQLLQRVHREVDEGLLPSCQVALGFEGEIVAEAVVGDATLASRYVIFSATKPFVTSTVWTLIVDGLIDITEPVITYFPEFGAEGKQSITVEQVMLHTSGFPHAPMGPATWTDRDARKTKMASW
;
A
#
# COMPACT_ATOMS: atom_id res chain seq x y z
N MET A 1 15.11 25.12 2.79
CA MET A 1 15.07 23.74 3.32
C MET A 1 13.98 23.68 4.38
N ALA A 2 13.20 22.62 4.42
CA ALA A 2 12.26 22.40 5.53
C ALA A 2 13.07 22.18 6.82
N THR A 3 12.57 22.68 7.93
CA THR A 3 13.21 22.49 9.23
C THR A 3 12.31 21.62 10.10
N LEU A 4 12.87 20.56 10.68
CA LEU A 4 12.14 19.72 11.62
C LEU A 4 11.76 20.54 12.85
N ASN A 5 10.47 20.59 13.19
CA ASN A 5 9.99 21.22 14.40
C ASN A 5 9.88 20.17 15.50
N GLN A 6 10.83 20.15 16.42
CA GLN A 6 10.88 19.15 17.50
C GLN A 6 9.63 19.18 18.38
N ASN A 7 9.06 20.36 18.64
CA ASN A 7 7.83 20.46 19.43
C ASN A 7 6.63 19.74 18.77
N ASN A 8 6.55 19.76 17.43
CA ASN A 8 5.51 19.02 16.72
C ASN A 8 5.75 17.50 16.79
N VAL A 9 7.02 17.07 16.76
CA VAL A 9 7.38 15.65 16.97
C VAL A 9 6.97 15.19 18.36
N ASP A 10 7.29 15.97 19.37
CA ASP A 10 6.95 15.66 20.77
C ASP A 10 5.41 15.61 20.97
N GLN A 11 4.67 16.54 20.36
CA GLN A 11 3.20 16.50 20.37
C GLN A 11 2.62 15.26 19.69
N LEU A 12 3.20 14.83 18.55
CA LEU A 12 2.81 13.59 17.90
C LEU A 12 3.00 12.38 18.82
N LEU A 13 4.18 12.26 19.45
CA LEU A 13 4.47 11.15 20.35
C LEU A 13 3.57 11.17 21.58
N GLN A 14 3.32 12.34 22.17
CA GLN A 14 2.35 12.50 23.27
C GLN A 14 0.94 12.08 22.86
N ARG A 15 0.52 12.39 21.62
CA ARG A 15 -0.77 11.94 21.09
C ARG A 15 -0.85 10.41 21.02
N VAL A 16 0.20 9.76 20.52
CA VAL A 16 0.28 8.30 20.41
C VAL A 16 0.16 7.65 21.80
N HIS A 17 0.90 8.16 22.79
CA HIS A 17 0.80 7.66 24.17
C HIS A 17 -0.62 7.81 24.71
N ARG A 18 -1.23 8.97 24.54
CA ARG A 18 -2.58 9.23 25.05
C ARG A 18 -3.61 8.27 24.44
N GLU A 19 -3.57 7.97 23.12
CA GLU A 19 -4.52 7.05 22.48
C GLU A 19 -4.44 5.63 23.07
N VAL A 20 -3.25 5.20 23.49
CA VAL A 20 -3.05 3.90 24.13
C VAL A 20 -3.43 3.96 25.62
N ASP A 21 -3.03 4.99 26.36
CA ASP A 21 -3.30 5.15 27.78
C ASP A 21 -4.81 5.31 28.07
N GLU A 22 -5.55 5.96 27.16
CA GLU A 22 -7.01 6.08 27.22
C GLU A 22 -7.76 4.81 26.73
N GLY A 23 -7.02 3.77 26.29
CA GLY A 23 -7.59 2.49 25.85
C GLY A 23 -8.26 2.52 24.48
N LEU A 24 -8.02 3.55 23.66
CA LEU A 24 -8.55 3.65 22.30
C LEU A 24 -7.81 2.69 21.34
N LEU A 25 -6.53 2.43 21.62
CA LEU A 25 -5.70 1.45 20.92
C LEU A 25 -5.01 0.53 21.92
N PRO A 26 -4.91 -0.78 21.68
CA PRO A 26 -4.16 -1.69 22.55
C PRO A 26 -2.65 -1.44 22.49
N SER A 27 -2.15 -0.98 21.37
CA SER A 27 -0.74 -0.69 21.14
C SER A 27 -0.52 0.12 19.87
N CYS A 28 0.66 0.73 19.75
CA CYS A 28 1.06 1.47 18.57
C CYS A 28 2.57 1.36 18.36
N GLN A 29 2.99 1.31 17.09
CA GLN A 29 4.38 1.55 16.66
C GLN A 29 4.38 2.77 15.73
N VAL A 30 5.28 3.69 15.96
CA VAL A 30 5.47 4.90 15.15
C VAL A 30 6.93 5.02 14.77
N ALA A 31 7.20 5.36 13.50
CA ALA A 31 8.48 5.85 13.04
C ALA A 31 8.24 7.08 12.18
N LEU A 32 9.02 8.14 12.41
CA LEU A 32 8.97 9.39 11.65
C LEU A 32 10.28 9.56 10.90
N GLY A 33 10.19 9.65 9.57
CA GLY A 33 11.31 9.96 8.69
C GLY A 33 11.35 11.44 8.32
N PHE A 34 12.56 12.03 8.30
CA PHE A 34 12.80 13.38 7.79
C PHE A 34 14.14 13.41 7.06
N GLU A 35 14.14 13.92 5.84
CA GLU A 35 15.34 14.01 4.97
C GLU A 35 16.12 12.68 4.83
N GLY A 36 15.40 11.55 4.81
CA GLY A 36 15.98 10.21 4.65
C GLY A 36 16.43 9.53 5.94
N GLU A 37 16.33 10.20 7.09
CA GLU A 37 16.71 9.67 8.40
C GLU A 37 15.47 9.40 9.28
N ILE A 38 15.54 8.40 10.15
CA ILE A 38 14.54 8.20 11.20
C ILE A 38 14.83 9.18 12.33
N VAL A 39 13.92 10.12 12.54
CA VAL A 39 14.08 11.21 13.54
C VAL A 39 13.30 10.96 14.83
N ALA A 40 12.33 10.06 14.82
CA ALA A 40 11.62 9.60 16.02
C ALA A 40 11.07 8.18 15.82
N GLU A 41 11.12 7.39 16.88
CA GLU A 41 10.48 6.08 16.98
C GLU A 41 9.82 5.94 18.34
N ALA A 42 8.65 5.30 18.39
CA ALA A 42 7.99 4.91 19.62
C ALA A 42 7.28 3.57 19.47
N VAL A 43 7.30 2.81 20.56
CA VAL A 43 6.52 1.58 20.74
C VAL A 43 5.76 1.74 22.05
N VAL A 44 4.42 1.68 21.98
CA VAL A 44 3.54 2.00 23.10
C VAL A 44 2.51 0.90 23.28
N GLY A 45 2.14 0.62 24.55
CA GLY A 45 1.19 -0.43 24.92
C GLY A 45 1.79 -1.83 24.81
N ASP A 46 0.96 -2.82 24.45
CA ASP A 46 1.33 -4.24 24.43
C ASP A 46 2.17 -4.64 23.20
N ALA A 47 2.86 -3.68 22.57
CA ALA A 47 3.73 -3.92 21.42
C ALA A 47 5.20 -4.03 21.82
N THR A 48 5.97 -4.65 20.91
CA THR A 48 7.44 -4.63 20.89
C THR A 48 7.91 -4.23 19.51
N LEU A 49 9.20 -3.96 19.30
CA LEU A 49 9.77 -3.72 17.97
C LEU A 49 9.58 -4.91 17.02
N ALA A 50 9.36 -6.12 17.54
CA ALA A 50 9.09 -7.31 16.74
C ALA A 50 7.60 -7.53 16.44
N SER A 51 6.70 -6.72 16.99
CA SER A 51 5.26 -6.83 16.73
C SER A 51 4.94 -6.52 15.28
N ARG A 52 3.99 -7.28 14.72
CA ARG A 52 3.55 -7.14 13.33
C ARG A 52 2.09 -6.78 13.29
N TYR A 53 1.76 -5.74 12.56
CA TYR A 53 0.40 -5.25 12.39
C TYR A 53 -0.13 -5.60 11.00
N VAL A 54 -1.43 -5.86 10.91
CA VAL A 54 -2.13 -5.95 9.63
C VAL A 54 -2.34 -4.52 9.12
N ILE A 55 -1.66 -4.17 8.04
CA ILE A 55 -1.64 -2.78 7.53
C ILE A 55 -2.68 -2.49 6.45
N PHE A 56 -3.53 -3.48 6.11
CA PHE A 56 -4.60 -3.33 5.12
C PHE A 56 -4.16 -2.59 3.85
N SER A 57 -4.85 -1.52 3.45
CA SER A 57 -4.55 -0.75 2.23
C SER A 57 -3.20 -0.02 2.26
N ALA A 58 -2.57 0.15 3.42
CA ALA A 58 -1.19 0.63 3.48
C ALA A 58 -0.18 -0.34 2.82
N THR A 59 -0.60 -1.56 2.50
CA THR A 59 0.15 -2.50 1.65
C THR A 59 0.32 -2.00 0.21
N LYS A 60 -0.61 -1.19 -0.31
CA LYS A 60 -0.58 -0.74 -1.72
C LYS A 60 0.70 0.01 -2.11
N PRO A 61 1.22 0.98 -1.33
CA PRO A 61 2.51 1.60 -1.62
C PRO A 61 3.67 0.62 -1.77
N PHE A 62 3.70 -0.44 -0.96
CA PHE A 62 4.75 -1.47 -1.07
C PHE A 62 4.64 -2.26 -2.38
N VAL A 63 3.41 -2.64 -2.78
CA VAL A 63 3.18 -3.29 -4.09
C VAL A 63 3.54 -2.35 -5.23
N THR A 64 3.12 -1.09 -5.15
CA THR A 64 3.46 -0.06 -6.16
C THR A 64 4.97 0.15 -6.26
N SER A 65 5.69 0.14 -5.14
CA SER A 65 7.16 0.24 -5.16
C SER A 65 7.81 -0.92 -5.93
N THR A 66 7.25 -2.13 -5.85
CA THR A 66 7.71 -3.26 -6.67
C THR A 66 7.44 -3.02 -8.16
N VAL A 67 6.28 -2.44 -8.52
CA VAL A 67 6.00 -2.06 -9.92
C VAL A 67 6.98 -1.00 -10.40
N TRP A 68 7.35 -0.05 -9.56
CA TRP A 68 8.37 0.96 -9.89
C TRP A 68 9.73 0.35 -10.24
N THR A 69 10.16 -0.71 -9.57
CA THR A 69 11.42 -1.39 -9.96
C THR A 69 11.32 -1.96 -11.38
N LEU A 70 10.18 -2.55 -11.75
CA LEU A 70 9.96 -3.07 -13.10
C LEU A 70 9.92 -1.96 -14.16
N ILE A 71 9.41 -0.78 -13.82
CA ILE A 71 9.42 0.40 -14.70
C ILE A 71 10.86 0.88 -14.93
N VAL A 72 11.66 0.99 -13.86
CA VAL A 72 13.07 1.39 -13.95
C VAL A 72 13.88 0.41 -14.78
N ASP A 73 13.59 -0.88 -14.68
CA ASP A 73 14.23 -1.94 -15.46
C ASP A 73 13.72 -2.00 -16.93
N GLY A 74 12.78 -1.15 -17.32
CA GLY A 74 12.19 -1.11 -18.66
C GLY A 74 11.29 -2.30 -19.00
N LEU A 75 10.84 -3.05 -18.00
CA LEU A 75 9.97 -4.22 -18.15
C LEU A 75 8.48 -3.84 -18.21
N ILE A 76 8.11 -2.69 -17.66
CA ILE A 76 6.75 -2.14 -17.69
C ILE A 76 6.80 -0.67 -18.14
N ASP A 77 5.96 -0.33 -19.12
CA ASP A 77 5.62 1.04 -19.48
C ASP A 77 4.25 1.38 -18.87
N ILE A 78 4.18 2.43 -18.08
CA ILE A 78 2.95 2.85 -17.38
C ILE A 78 1.86 3.34 -18.36
N THR A 79 2.24 3.78 -19.55
CA THR A 79 1.31 4.28 -20.57
C THR A 79 0.66 3.15 -21.37
N GLU A 80 1.24 1.96 -21.33
CA GLU A 80 0.71 0.78 -22.00
C GLU A 80 -0.55 0.24 -21.30
N PRO A 81 -1.50 -0.32 -22.05
CA PRO A 81 -2.62 -1.05 -21.49
C PRO A 81 -2.16 -2.24 -20.65
N VAL A 82 -2.86 -2.51 -19.54
CA VAL A 82 -2.57 -3.66 -18.66
C VAL A 82 -2.55 -4.98 -19.42
N ILE A 83 -3.36 -5.11 -20.48
CA ILE A 83 -3.43 -6.33 -21.33
C ILE A 83 -2.13 -6.64 -22.05
N THR A 84 -1.23 -5.68 -22.23
CA THR A 84 0.11 -5.91 -22.79
C THR A 84 0.89 -6.88 -21.91
N TYR A 85 0.71 -6.82 -20.61
CA TYR A 85 1.39 -7.64 -19.60
C TYR A 85 0.51 -8.76 -19.04
N PHE A 86 -0.80 -8.55 -19.03
CA PHE A 86 -1.79 -9.45 -18.47
C PHE A 86 -3.04 -9.51 -19.35
N PRO A 87 -3.04 -10.33 -20.43
CA PRO A 87 -4.11 -10.37 -21.44
C PRO A 87 -5.50 -10.66 -20.85
N GLU A 88 -5.58 -11.49 -19.81
CA GLU A 88 -6.85 -11.89 -19.18
C GLU A 88 -7.59 -10.73 -18.52
N PHE A 89 -6.89 -9.62 -18.25
CA PHE A 89 -7.51 -8.40 -17.70
C PHE A 89 -8.47 -7.73 -18.68
N GLY A 90 -8.30 -7.94 -19.99
CA GLY A 90 -8.99 -7.20 -21.04
C GLY A 90 -10.47 -7.52 -21.22
N ALA A 91 -11.06 -8.44 -20.46
CA ALA A 91 -12.48 -8.72 -20.51
C ALA A 91 -13.34 -7.54 -19.98
N GLU A 92 -14.63 -7.55 -20.29
CA GLU A 92 -15.64 -6.62 -19.77
C GLU A 92 -15.29 -5.12 -20.02
N GLY A 93 -14.73 -4.81 -21.18
CA GLY A 93 -14.46 -3.42 -21.59
C GLY A 93 -13.18 -2.79 -21.02
N LYS A 94 -12.30 -3.57 -20.38
CA LYS A 94 -11.08 -3.06 -19.72
C LYS A 94 -9.84 -3.01 -20.64
N GLN A 95 -9.99 -3.25 -21.94
CA GLN A 95 -8.86 -3.40 -22.88
C GLN A 95 -7.95 -2.18 -22.97
N SER A 96 -8.50 -0.97 -22.76
CA SER A 96 -7.76 0.28 -22.85
C SER A 96 -7.25 0.82 -21.51
N ILE A 97 -7.51 0.13 -20.40
CA ILE A 97 -7.05 0.57 -19.09
C ILE A 97 -5.54 0.44 -19.03
N THR A 98 -4.85 1.56 -18.77
CA THR A 98 -3.39 1.60 -18.67
C THR A 98 -2.90 1.20 -17.27
N VAL A 99 -1.64 0.81 -17.19
CA VAL A 99 -0.96 0.55 -15.91
C VAL A 99 -1.04 1.79 -15.01
N GLU A 100 -0.80 2.99 -15.55
CA GLU A 100 -0.91 4.25 -14.83
C GLU A 100 -2.30 4.44 -14.21
N GLN A 101 -3.37 4.21 -14.96
CA GLN A 101 -4.74 4.35 -14.44
C GLN A 101 -5.03 3.40 -13.28
N VAL A 102 -4.49 2.18 -13.31
CA VAL A 102 -4.62 1.24 -12.19
C VAL A 102 -3.85 1.75 -10.97
N MET A 103 -2.62 2.20 -11.15
CA MET A 103 -1.77 2.71 -10.06
C MET A 103 -2.34 3.99 -9.42
N LEU A 104 -3.00 4.85 -10.21
CA LEU A 104 -3.64 6.08 -9.75
C LEU A 104 -5.08 5.88 -9.22
N HIS A 105 -5.62 4.66 -9.26
CA HIS A 105 -7.02 4.37 -8.93
C HIS A 105 -8.04 5.12 -9.80
N THR A 106 -7.72 5.37 -11.07
CA THR A 106 -8.59 6.07 -12.04
C THR A 106 -9.13 5.16 -13.13
N SER A 107 -8.96 3.85 -12.97
CA SER A 107 -9.30 2.84 -14.00
C SER A 107 -10.80 2.61 -14.23
N GLY A 108 -11.67 3.13 -13.37
CA GLY A 108 -13.13 3.12 -13.58
C GLY A 108 -13.86 1.86 -13.14
N PHE A 109 -13.19 0.83 -12.62
CA PHE A 109 -13.85 -0.34 -12.05
C PHE A 109 -13.64 -0.37 -10.51
N PRO A 110 -14.63 0.05 -9.72
CA PRO A 110 -14.46 0.28 -8.28
C PRO A 110 -14.45 -1.02 -7.45
N HIS A 111 -14.88 -2.14 -8.03
CA HIS A 111 -15.00 -3.40 -7.31
C HIS A 111 -14.28 -4.52 -8.04
N ALA A 112 -13.23 -5.03 -7.42
CA ALA A 112 -12.43 -6.15 -7.91
C ALA A 112 -12.31 -7.23 -6.80
N PRO A 113 -13.42 -7.90 -6.43
CA PRO A 113 -13.39 -8.82 -5.29
C PRO A 113 -12.57 -10.07 -5.61
N MET A 114 -11.62 -10.39 -4.73
CA MET A 114 -10.81 -11.59 -4.80
C MET A 114 -10.73 -12.22 -3.41
N GLY A 115 -11.36 -13.38 -3.25
CA GLY A 115 -11.38 -14.11 -1.97
C GLY A 115 -10.09 -14.90 -1.72
N PRO A 116 -9.87 -15.33 -0.46
CA PRO A 116 -8.67 -16.08 -0.08
C PRO A 116 -8.41 -17.34 -0.92
N ALA A 117 -9.45 -18.03 -1.35
CA ALA A 117 -9.34 -19.25 -2.15
C ALA A 117 -8.64 -19.04 -3.51
N THR A 118 -8.61 -17.80 -4.01
CA THR A 118 -7.95 -17.48 -5.30
C THR A 118 -6.52 -16.94 -5.12
N TRP A 119 -6.07 -16.65 -3.90
CA TRP A 119 -4.78 -15.95 -3.69
C TRP A 119 -3.57 -16.80 -4.09
N THR A 120 -3.63 -18.10 -3.85
CA THR A 120 -2.53 -19.04 -4.14
C THR A 120 -2.68 -19.76 -5.49
N ASP A 121 -3.86 -19.71 -6.09
CA ASP A 121 -4.16 -20.33 -7.38
C ASP A 121 -4.09 -19.30 -8.51
N ARG A 122 -3.11 -19.47 -9.41
CA ARG A 122 -2.88 -18.53 -10.53
C ARG A 122 -4.03 -18.54 -11.54
N ASP A 123 -4.55 -19.73 -11.87
CA ASP A 123 -5.58 -19.86 -12.90
C ASP A 123 -6.94 -19.40 -12.37
N ALA A 124 -7.23 -19.67 -11.10
CA ALA A 124 -8.40 -19.09 -10.43
C ALA A 124 -8.34 -17.57 -10.37
N ARG A 125 -7.16 -16.96 -10.12
CA ARG A 125 -6.99 -15.49 -10.20
C ARG A 125 -7.27 -14.96 -11.58
N LYS A 126 -6.71 -15.57 -12.64
CA LYS A 126 -6.93 -15.15 -14.03
C LYS A 126 -8.40 -15.20 -14.41
N THR A 127 -9.09 -16.30 -14.09
CA THR A 127 -10.53 -16.47 -14.33
C THR A 127 -11.31 -15.38 -13.60
N LYS A 128 -10.95 -15.11 -12.35
CA LYS A 128 -11.62 -14.09 -11.54
C LYS A 128 -11.43 -12.68 -12.11
N MET A 129 -10.22 -12.33 -12.50
CA MET A 129 -9.91 -11.02 -13.10
C MET A 129 -10.62 -10.81 -14.44
N ALA A 130 -10.79 -11.85 -15.24
CA ALA A 130 -11.57 -11.80 -16.47
C ALA A 130 -13.06 -11.54 -16.23
N SER A 131 -13.57 -11.76 -15.04
CA SER A 131 -14.98 -11.55 -14.68
C SER A 131 -15.28 -10.20 -14.04
N TRP A 132 -14.29 -9.33 -13.88
CA TRP A 132 -14.46 -7.97 -13.30
C TRP A 132 -14.95 -6.95 -14.30
#